data_109ee44f04d592f4df4b6264ef4622fd
#
_entry.id   109ee44f04d592f4df4b6264ef4622fd
#
_cell.length_a   1.000
_cell.length_b   1.000
_cell.length_c   1.000
_cell.angle_alpha   90.00
_cell.angle_beta   90.00
_cell.angle_gamma   90.00
#
_symmetry.space_group_name_H-M   'P 1'
#
loop_
_entity.id
_entity.type
_entity.pdbx_description
1 polymer ?
#
loop_
_entity_poly.entity_id
_entity_poly.type
_entity_poly.pdbx_seq_one_letter_code
_entity_poly.pdbx_strand_id
1 'polypeptide(L)'
;GKNYGSHTGTSLRETYLDEAALVGRTTICIGSGNEGNLRRHASGQLEAGREKVVEFSVSPYETSLSIQLWKQYVDSFQITLTTPSGSQIVVSEETAGTFRSLQDGMEILWYFGEPSPYQILQEIYLEIIPVSDRAMIQGGIWKLTLMPKQLVDGRFELWMPSGAQINEETGFLVSESALTLTIPSTAMRPITVAAYDANTDTYAPFSGRGYVCCNQSKPDLSAPGVGILSCAPGGGYTRKSGTSMACPFVTGSAALLMQYGIISGNDSYLYGQKVKAYLIRGARRTRAFETFPNDRVGWGMLCVADSIP
;
A
#
# COMPACT_ATOMS: atom_id res chain seq x y z
N GLY A 1 6.58 4.11 -2.89
CA GLY A 1 5.93 3.78 -1.62
C GLY A 1 6.50 2.51 -0.99
N LYS A 2 6.01 2.17 0.17
CA LYS A 2 6.39 0.99 0.97
C LYS A 2 5.11 0.34 1.52
N ASN A 3 5.18 -0.96 1.79
CA ASN A 3 4.06 -1.69 2.41
C ASN A 3 4.17 -1.78 3.95
N TYR A 4 5.09 -1.03 4.56
CA TYR A 4 5.26 -1.05 6.02
C TYR A 4 4.30 -0.07 6.69
N GLY A 5 3.33 -0.61 7.42
CA GLY A 5 2.33 0.11 8.20
C GLY A 5 0.92 -0.46 8.04
N SER A 6 -0.03 0.11 8.75
CA SER A 6 -1.43 -0.37 8.82
C SER A 6 -2.29 -0.06 7.58
N HIS A 7 -1.79 0.70 6.63
CA HIS A 7 -2.53 1.19 5.45
C HIS A 7 -3.84 1.94 5.77
N THR A 8 -3.95 2.48 6.98
CA THR A 8 -5.13 3.25 7.45
C THR A 8 -4.96 4.77 7.39
N GLY A 9 -3.82 5.25 6.88
CA GLY A 9 -3.51 6.68 6.83
C GLY A 9 -3.02 7.27 8.16
N THR A 10 -2.68 6.43 9.14
CA THR A 10 -2.35 6.85 10.51
C THR A 10 -0.87 6.69 10.88
N SER A 11 -0.01 6.29 9.95
CA SER A 11 1.43 6.21 10.22
C SER A 11 2.01 7.61 10.47
N LEU A 12 3.11 7.70 11.24
CA LEU A 12 3.79 8.97 11.52
C LEU A 12 4.13 9.74 10.24
N ARG A 13 4.53 9.04 9.18
CA ARG A 13 4.82 9.65 7.87
C ARG A 13 3.57 10.27 7.24
N GLU A 14 2.44 9.59 7.31
CA GLU A 14 1.17 10.05 6.76
C GLU A 14 0.63 11.23 7.55
N THR A 15 0.65 11.14 8.86
CA THR A 15 0.27 12.25 9.75
C THR A 15 1.15 13.48 9.50
N TYR A 16 2.46 13.31 9.34
CA TYR A 16 3.36 14.41 9.00
C TYR A 16 3.01 15.06 7.65
N LEU A 17 2.70 14.26 6.62
CA LEU A 17 2.28 14.79 5.32
C LEU A 17 0.93 15.50 5.38
N ASP A 18 0.02 15.00 6.17
CA ASP A 18 -1.28 15.64 6.40
C ASP A 18 -1.12 16.99 7.07
N GLU A 19 -0.27 17.09 8.10
CA GLU A 19 0.04 18.36 8.76
C GLU A 19 0.81 19.31 7.83
N ALA A 20 1.78 18.84 7.07
CA ALA A 20 2.53 19.64 6.10
C ALA A 20 1.59 20.22 5.01
N ALA A 21 0.61 19.43 4.55
CA ALA A 21 -0.41 19.87 3.61
C ALA A 21 -1.38 20.90 4.20
N LEU A 22 -1.54 20.92 5.52
CA LEU A 22 -2.41 21.86 6.22
C LEU A 22 -1.73 23.21 6.45
N VAL A 23 -0.48 23.18 6.95
CA VAL A 23 0.26 24.38 7.35
C VAL A 23 0.83 25.14 6.15
N GLY A 24 1.29 24.42 5.14
CA GLY A 24 1.87 25.01 3.94
C GLY A 24 0.81 25.39 2.89
N ARG A 25 1.07 26.46 2.14
CA ARG A 25 0.31 26.74 0.91
C ARG A 25 0.79 25.84 -0.23
N THR A 26 0.72 24.52 0.01
CA THR A 26 1.27 23.49 -0.87
C THR A 26 0.19 22.53 -1.34
N THR A 27 0.44 21.88 -2.47
CA THR A 27 -0.37 20.76 -2.96
C THR A 27 0.56 19.56 -3.10
N ILE A 28 0.28 18.49 -2.36
CA ILE A 28 1.07 17.27 -2.32
C ILE A 28 0.36 16.21 -3.15
N CYS A 29 1.07 15.63 -4.14
CA CYS A 29 0.57 14.54 -4.97
C CYS A 29 1.42 13.29 -4.74
N ILE A 30 0.78 12.12 -4.62
CA ILE A 30 1.44 10.86 -4.31
C ILE A 30 0.90 9.78 -5.25
N GLY A 31 1.79 9.02 -5.92
CA GLY A 31 1.38 7.85 -6.70
C GLY A 31 0.87 6.74 -5.79
N SER A 32 -0.18 6.04 -6.21
CA SER A 32 -0.84 4.99 -5.42
C SER A 32 0.03 3.75 -5.15
N GLY A 33 1.14 3.59 -5.85
CA GLY A 33 1.98 2.40 -5.81
C GLY A 33 1.76 1.47 -7.01
N ASN A 34 2.63 0.48 -7.16
CA ASN A 34 2.61 -0.45 -8.30
C ASN A 34 2.38 -1.91 -7.85
N GLU A 35 1.66 -2.08 -6.74
CA GLU A 35 1.46 -3.39 -6.09
C GLU A 35 0.15 -4.07 -6.47
N GLY A 36 -0.68 -3.44 -7.31
CA GLY A 36 -2.06 -3.88 -7.60
C GLY A 36 -2.21 -5.28 -8.19
N ASN A 37 -1.19 -5.79 -8.87
CA ASN A 37 -1.15 -7.14 -9.44
C ASN A 37 -0.02 -8.01 -8.87
N LEU A 38 0.68 -7.53 -7.84
CA LEU A 38 1.68 -8.32 -7.13
C LEU A 38 1.04 -9.12 -6.00
N ARG A 39 1.65 -10.25 -5.67
CA ARG A 39 1.19 -11.14 -4.60
C ARG A 39 1.75 -10.72 -3.23
N ARG A 40 1.66 -9.41 -2.90
CA ARG A 40 2.27 -8.82 -1.71
C ARG A 40 1.31 -8.56 -0.56
N HIS A 41 0.01 -8.76 -0.80
CA HIS A 41 -1.04 -8.55 0.18
C HIS A 41 -1.95 -9.77 0.27
N ALA A 42 -2.29 -10.17 1.49
CA ALA A 42 -3.31 -11.17 1.79
C ALA A 42 -4.15 -10.70 2.97
N SER A 43 -5.41 -11.02 2.97
CA SER A 43 -6.35 -10.67 4.03
C SER A 43 -7.24 -11.84 4.41
N GLY A 44 -7.92 -11.74 5.52
CA GLY A 44 -8.88 -12.74 5.91
C GLY A 44 -9.68 -12.40 7.15
N GLN A 45 -10.63 -13.30 7.41
CA GLN A 45 -11.48 -13.28 8.58
C GLN A 45 -11.26 -14.57 9.34
N LEU A 46 -11.00 -14.49 10.64
CA LEU A 46 -10.94 -15.64 11.54
C LEU A 46 -12.34 -15.93 12.11
N GLU A 47 -12.59 -17.19 12.32
CA GLU A 47 -13.80 -17.70 12.98
C GLU A 47 -13.42 -18.41 14.27
N ALA A 48 -14.21 -18.24 15.32
CA ALA A 48 -13.94 -18.87 16.62
C ALA A 48 -13.78 -20.40 16.49
N GLY A 49 -12.70 -20.92 17.06
CA GLY A 49 -12.41 -22.36 17.07
C GLY A 49 -11.92 -22.94 15.73
N ARG A 50 -11.69 -22.12 14.71
CA ARG A 50 -11.15 -22.57 13.41
C ARG A 50 -9.83 -21.89 13.12
N GLU A 51 -8.84 -22.69 12.78
CA GLU A 51 -7.57 -22.17 12.27
C GLU A 51 -7.70 -21.65 10.84
N LYS A 52 -6.88 -20.65 10.52
CA LYS A 52 -6.72 -20.13 9.17
C LYS A 52 -5.26 -20.28 8.74
N VAL A 53 -5.04 -20.96 7.64
CA VAL A 53 -3.71 -21.12 7.04
C VAL A 53 -3.55 -20.12 5.91
N VAL A 54 -2.47 -19.35 5.96
CA VAL A 54 -2.01 -18.48 4.86
C VAL A 54 -0.71 -19.05 4.33
N GLU A 55 -0.70 -19.45 3.07
CA GLU A 55 0.46 -19.99 2.39
C GLU A 55 1.15 -18.93 1.55
N PHE A 56 2.48 -18.96 1.54
CA PHE A 56 3.28 -18.07 0.71
C PHE A 56 4.50 -18.80 0.15
N SER A 57 4.87 -18.43 -1.08
CA SER A 57 6.08 -18.91 -1.74
C SER A 57 7.26 -18.01 -1.39
N VAL A 58 8.41 -18.60 -1.19
CA VAL A 58 9.70 -17.90 -1.05
C VAL A 58 10.61 -18.39 -2.17
N SER A 59 11.13 -17.44 -2.96
CA SER A 59 12.14 -17.73 -3.98
C SER A 59 13.44 -18.23 -3.33
N PRO A 60 14.16 -19.19 -3.96
CA PRO A 60 15.44 -19.67 -3.42
C PRO A 60 16.54 -18.60 -3.39
N TYR A 61 16.31 -17.42 -3.96
CA TYR A 61 17.26 -16.31 -4.02
C TYR A 61 16.95 -15.17 -3.06
N GLU A 62 16.07 -15.39 -2.06
CA GLU A 62 15.79 -14.37 -1.06
C GLU A 62 16.89 -14.33 0.00
N THR A 63 17.39 -13.12 0.26
CA THR A 63 18.38 -12.85 1.31
C THR A 63 17.76 -12.50 2.65
N SER A 64 16.54 -11.98 2.63
CA SER A 64 15.70 -11.69 3.81
C SER A 64 14.25 -11.59 3.39
N LEU A 65 13.33 -11.88 4.27
CA LEU A 65 11.90 -11.69 4.05
C LEU A 65 11.25 -11.18 5.33
N SER A 66 10.54 -10.06 5.22
CA SER A 66 9.68 -9.58 6.31
C SER A 66 8.21 -9.67 5.93
N ILE A 67 7.37 -9.95 6.90
CA ILE A 67 5.91 -9.96 6.77
C ILE A 67 5.33 -9.15 7.94
N GLN A 68 4.42 -8.23 7.65
CA GLN A 68 3.65 -7.53 8.66
C GLN A 68 2.23 -8.10 8.69
N LEU A 69 1.79 -8.55 9.86
CA LEU A 69 0.41 -8.90 10.14
C LEU A 69 -0.21 -7.78 10.97
N TRP A 70 -1.35 -7.29 10.55
CA TRP A 70 -2.14 -6.29 11.26
C TRP A 70 -3.50 -6.84 11.63
N LYS A 71 -3.90 -6.66 12.88
CA LYS A 71 -5.19 -7.09 13.43
C LYS A 71 -5.70 -6.11 14.47
N GLN A 72 -6.95 -6.26 14.88
CA GLN A 72 -7.46 -5.53 16.05
C GLN A 72 -6.70 -5.92 17.32
N TYR A 73 -6.42 -4.94 18.17
CA TYR A 73 -5.72 -5.17 19.43
C TYR A 73 -6.48 -6.12 20.37
N VAL A 74 -7.81 -6.06 20.33
CA VAL A 74 -8.72 -6.87 21.18
C VAL A 74 -8.80 -8.33 20.76
N ASP A 75 -8.36 -8.68 19.55
CA ASP A 75 -8.26 -10.04 19.08
C ASP A 75 -6.93 -10.65 19.53
N SER A 76 -6.91 -11.92 19.92
CA SER A 76 -5.68 -12.63 20.23
C SER A 76 -5.58 -13.94 19.46
N PHE A 77 -4.37 -14.21 18.91
CA PHE A 77 -4.06 -15.39 18.10
C PHE A 77 -2.86 -16.14 18.64
N GLN A 78 -2.86 -17.43 18.46
CA GLN A 78 -1.62 -18.20 18.40
C GLN A 78 -1.19 -18.27 16.93
N ILE A 79 0.08 -18.03 16.66
CA ILE A 79 0.64 -18.04 15.32
C ILE A 79 1.64 -19.19 15.23
N THR A 80 1.51 -20.03 14.21
CA THR A 80 2.48 -21.08 13.89
C THR A 80 3.07 -20.83 12.53
N LEU A 81 4.38 -20.63 12.46
CA LEU A 81 5.14 -20.57 11.19
C LEU A 81 5.66 -21.98 10.89
N THR A 82 5.32 -22.51 9.72
CA THR A 82 5.82 -23.81 9.24
C THR A 82 6.74 -23.57 8.06
N THR A 83 7.96 -24.07 8.13
CA THR A 83 8.98 -23.99 7.08
C THR A 83 8.68 -25.00 5.96
N PRO A 84 9.29 -24.88 4.77
CA PRO A 84 9.17 -25.91 3.72
C PRO A 84 9.68 -27.30 4.11
N SER A 85 10.60 -27.38 5.08
CA SER A 85 11.08 -28.66 5.64
C SER A 85 10.10 -29.30 6.63
N GLY A 86 9.04 -28.58 7.02
CA GLY A 86 8.03 -29.04 7.98
C GLY A 86 8.32 -28.65 9.44
N SER A 87 9.40 -27.94 9.72
CA SER A 87 9.69 -27.44 11.07
C SER A 87 8.67 -26.36 11.47
N GLN A 88 8.26 -26.36 12.74
CA GLN A 88 7.24 -25.46 13.26
C GLN A 88 7.79 -24.56 14.37
N ILE A 89 7.44 -23.29 14.31
CA ILE A 89 7.71 -22.28 15.34
C ILE A 89 6.37 -21.72 15.78
N VAL A 90 6.06 -21.91 17.06
CA VAL A 90 4.80 -21.44 17.66
C VAL A 90 5.08 -20.22 18.51
N VAL A 91 4.35 -19.15 18.27
CA VAL A 91 4.41 -17.91 19.06
C VAL A 91 3.02 -17.51 19.51
N SER A 92 2.93 -16.92 20.69
CA SER A 92 1.69 -16.36 21.21
C SER A 92 1.93 -14.96 21.76
N GLU A 93 0.88 -14.16 21.83
CA GLU A 93 0.95 -12.77 22.33
C GLU A 93 1.33 -12.67 23.82
N GLU A 94 1.28 -13.77 24.56
CA GLU A 94 1.78 -13.82 25.94
C GLU A 94 3.30 -13.59 26.02
N THR A 95 3.99 -13.70 24.88
CA THR A 95 5.40 -13.38 24.68
C THR A 95 5.57 -11.95 24.14
N ALA A 96 4.85 -10.97 24.69
CA ALA A 96 4.93 -9.57 24.22
C ALA A 96 6.37 -9.06 24.10
N GLY A 97 6.64 -8.30 23.04
CA GLY A 97 7.97 -7.77 22.74
C GLY A 97 8.65 -8.49 21.58
N THR A 98 9.97 -8.62 21.67
CA THR A 98 10.77 -9.25 20.61
C THR A 98 11.12 -10.68 21.00
N PHE A 99 10.81 -11.63 20.12
CA PHE A 99 11.18 -13.03 20.24
C PHE A 99 12.07 -13.45 19.06
N ARG A 100 13.12 -14.23 19.34
CA ARG A 100 14.02 -14.77 18.32
C ARG A 100 14.11 -16.28 18.45
N SER A 101 14.08 -16.97 17.32
CA SER A 101 14.33 -18.39 17.23
C SER A 101 15.31 -18.72 16.10
N LEU A 102 16.07 -19.79 16.28
CA LEU A 102 16.93 -20.35 15.25
C LEU A 102 16.32 -21.64 14.75
N GLN A 103 16.01 -21.72 13.47
CA GLN A 103 15.41 -22.90 12.86
C GLN A 103 15.90 -23.09 11.43
N ASP A 104 16.33 -24.30 11.11
CA ASP A 104 16.75 -24.69 9.74
C ASP A 104 17.83 -23.77 9.13
N GLY A 105 18.78 -23.27 9.95
CA GLY A 105 19.82 -22.32 9.52
C GLY A 105 19.34 -20.89 9.30
N MET A 106 18.15 -20.55 9.76
CA MET A 106 17.57 -19.21 9.70
C MET A 106 17.35 -18.66 11.09
N GLU A 107 17.55 -17.37 11.27
CA GLU A 107 17.08 -16.58 12.41
C GLU A 107 15.69 -16.04 12.06
N ILE A 108 14.74 -16.24 12.94
CA ILE A 108 13.37 -15.79 12.78
C ILE A 108 13.06 -14.85 13.95
N LEU A 109 12.84 -13.60 13.60
CA LEU A 109 12.51 -12.53 14.52
C LEU A 109 11.02 -12.26 14.49
N TRP A 110 10.41 -12.21 15.67
CA TRP A 110 9.05 -11.75 15.89
C TRP A 110 9.04 -10.51 16.75
N TYR A 111 8.19 -9.57 16.39
CA TYR A 111 7.89 -8.39 17.20
C TYR A 111 6.38 -8.21 17.31
N PHE A 112 5.89 -8.08 18.52
CA PHE A 112 4.49 -7.75 18.82
C PHE A 112 4.42 -6.29 19.24
N GLY A 113 3.78 -5.47 18.41
CA GLY A 113 3.63 -4.04 18.65
C GLY A 113 2.84 -3.75 19.91
N GLU A 114 3.29 -2.73 20.65
CA GLU A 114 2.59 -2.24 21.83
C GLU A 114 1.36 -1.42 21.49
N PRO A 115 0.35 -1.35 22.36
CA PRO A 115 -0.80 -0.48 22.17
C PRO A 115 -0.38 0.99 21.99
N SER A 116 -0.99 1.65 21.04
CA SER A 116 -0.81 3.08 20.83
C SER A 116 -2.16 3.80 20.96
N PRO A 117 -2.23 4.97 21.62
CA PRO A 117 -3.49 5.72 21.77
C PRO A 117 -4.04 6.21 20.42
N TYR A 118 -3.23 6.16 19.37
CA TYR A 118 -3.59 6.66 18.03
C TYR A 118 -3.86 5.52 17.03
N GLN A 119 -3.66 4.26 17.42
CA GLN A 119 -3.80 3.10 16.56
C GLN A 119 -4.51 1.96 17.28
N ILE A 120 -5.65 1.55 16.76
CA ILE A 120 -6.44 0.43 17.28
C ILE A 120 -5.97 -0.92 16.75
N LEU A 121 -5.12 -0.90 15.72
CA LEU A 121 -4.55 -2.10 15.13
C LEU A 121 -3.19 -2.42 15.75
N GLN A 122 -2.96 -3.68 16.01
CA GLN A 122 -1.67 -4.22 16.45
C GLN A 122 -0.87 -4.70 15.25
N GLU A 123 0.40 -4.27 15.21
CA GLU A 123 1.40 -4.84 14.32
C GLU A 123 1.97 -6.10 14.94
N ILE A 124 2.07 -7.17 14.13
CA ILE A 124 2.90 -8.33 14.39
C ILE A 124 3.88 -8.42 13.23
N TYR A 125 5.16 -8.18 13.51
CA TYR A 125 6.22 -8.19 12.52
C TYR A 125 6.98 -9.52 12.60
N LEU A 126 7.15 -10.14 11.46
CA LEU A 126 7.96 -11.35 11.25
C LEU A 126 9.10 -11.00 10.30
N GLU A 127 10.33 -11.37 10.67
CA GLU A 127 11.48 -11.30 9.78
C GLU A 127 12.22 -12.62 9.76
N ILE A 128 12.58 -13.09 8.58
CA ILE A 128 13.32 -14.33 8.32
C ILE A 128 14.64 -13.94 7.68
N ILE A 129 15.75 -14.30 8.33
CA ILE A 129 17.10 -13.95 7.89
C ILE A 129 17.97 -15.23 7.95
N PRO A 130 18.80 -15.55 6.94
CA PRO A 130 19.74 -16.63 7.05
C PRO A 130 20.84 -16.31 8.10
N VAL A 131 21.24 -17.30 8.89
CA VAL A 131 22.28 -17.14 9.93
C VAL A 131 23.65 -16.80 9.32
N SER A 132 23.89 -17.21 8.08
CA SER A 132 25.15 -16.93 7.37
C SER A 132 24.93 -15.87 6.29
N ASP A 133 25.79 -14.84 6.25
CA ASP A 133 25.73 -13.73 5.28
C ASP A 133 25.76 -14.18 3.80
N ARG A 134 26.16 -15.41 3.52
CA ARG A 134 26.22 -15.99 2.16
C ARG A 134 25.09 -16.98 1.87
N ALA A 135 24.24 -17.24 2.85
CA ALA A 135 23.10 -18.14 2.69
C ALA A 135 21.88 -17.37 2.18
N MET A 136 20.94 -18.10 1.63
CA MET A 136 19.63 -17.63 1.24
C MET A 136 18.58 -18.22 2.17
N ILE A 137 17.41 -17.59 2.21
CA ILE A 137 16.25 -18.18 2.91
C ILE A 137 15.88 -19.49 2.20
N GLN A 138 15.41 -20.46 2.97
CA GLN A 138 14.90 -21.71 2.41
C GLN A 138 13.75 -21.43 1.43
N GLY A 139 13.99 -21.69 0.16
CA GLY A 139 12.99 -21.57 -0.90
C GLY A 139 11.90 -22.64 -0.78
N GLY A 140 10.68 -22.30 -1.19
CA GLY A 140 9.55 -23.22 -1.18
C GLY A 140 8.28 -22.60 -0.57
N ILE A 141 7.34 -23.45 -0.18
CA ILE A 141 6.07 -23.04 0.40
C ILE A 141 6.18 -22.99 1.93
N TRP A 142 5.96 -21.82 2.46
CA TRP A 142 5.84 -21.55 3.89
C TRP A 142 4.38 -21.41 4.26
N LYS A 143 4.05 -21.68 5.52
CA LYS A 143 2.69 -21.57 6.05
C LYS A 143 2.66 -20.75 7.32
N LEU A 144 1.75 -19.83 7.39
CA LEU A 144 1.40 -19.07 8.57
C LEU A 144 0.01 -19.53 9.02
N THR A 145 -0.06 -20.29 10.12
CA THR A 145 -1.31 -20.77 10.70
C THR A 145 -1.72 -19.85 11.85
N LEU A 146 -2.91 -19.26 11.74
CA LEU A 146 -3.50 -18.38 12.74
C LEU A 146 -4.61 -19.15 13.48
N MET A 147 -4.40 -19.39 14.77
CA MET A 147 -5.38 -20.05 15.64
C MET A 147 -5.94 -19.01 16.60
N PRO A 148 -7.23 -18.65 16.49
CA PRO A 148 -7.82 -17.65 17.35
C PRO A 148 -7.95 -18.18 18.80
N LYS A 149 -7.58 -17.32 19.77
CA LYS A 149 -7.82 -17.53 21.20
C LYS A 149 -9.00 -16.72 21.69
N GLN A 150 -9.02 -15.43 21.30
CA GLN A 150 -10.12 -14.52 21.59
C GLN A 150 -10.40 -13.70 20.33
N LEU A 151 -11.65 -13.59 19.93
CA LEU A 151 -12.08 -12.80 18.77
C LEU A 151 -13.20 -11.83 19.15
N VAL A 152 -13.03 -10.60 18.67
CA VAL A 152 -14.06 -9.55 18.67
C VAL A 152 -14.38 -9.16 17.20
N ASP A 153 -13.36 -8.94 16.40
CA ASP A 153 -13.48 -8.65 14.95
C ASP A 153 -13.00 -9.82 14.10
N GLY A 154 -11.80 -10.33 14.37
CA GLY A 154 -11.20 -11.46 13.67
C GLY A 154 -10.58 -11.11 12.31
N ARG A 155 -10.69 -9.88 11.83
CA ARG A 155 -10.05 -9.46 10.58
C ARG A 155 -8.55 -9.34 10.74
N PHE A 156 -7.82 -9.76 9.72
CA PHE A 156 -6.38 -9.58 9.64
C PHE A 156 -5.95 -9.23 8.22
N GLU A 157 -4.84 -8.49 8.15
CA GLU A 157 -4.19 -8.08 6.91
C GLU A 157 -2.71 -8.45 6.98
N LEU A 158 -2.15 -8.92 5.88
CA LEU A 158 -0.75 -9.34 5.75
C LEU A 158 -0.10 -8.63 4.58
N TRP A 159 1.03 -7.98 4.81
CA TRP A 159 1.83 -7.36 3.76
C TRP A 159 3.26 -7.85 3.75
N MET A 160 3.78 -8.06 2.54
CA MET A 160 5.19 -8.28 2.23
C MET A 160 5.84 -6.99 1.73
N PRO A 161 7.19 -6.91 1.67
CA PRO A 161 7.90 -5.78 1.12
C PRO A 161 7.44 -5.43 -0.29
N SER A 162 7.45 -4.12 -0.62
CA SER A 162 7.01 -3.60 -1.90
C SER A 162 8.10 -3.61 -2.97
N GLY A 163 7.69 -3.69 -4.23
CA GLY A 163 8.56 -3.53 -5.40
C GLY A 163 9.66 -4.57 -5.49
N ALA A 164 10.85 -4.13 -5.91
CA ALA A 164 12.02 -4.97 -6.12
C ALA A 164 12.79 -5.34 -4.83
N GLN A 165 12.18 -5.18 -3.65
CA GLN A 165 12.82 -5.55 -2.38
C GLN A 165 12.86 -7.06 -2.17
N ILE A 166 11.95 -7.79 -2.81
CA ILE A 166 11.90 -9.26 -2.84
C ILE A 166 11.64 -9.72 -4.27
N ASN A 167 12.01 -10.96 -4.58
CA ASN A 167 11.86 -11.54 -5.91
C ASN A 167 10.37 -11.64 -6.31
N GLU A 168 10.10 -11.62 -7.62
CA GLU A 168 8.72 -11.70 -8.16
C GLU A 168 8.03 -13.02 -7.81
N GLU A 169 8.80 -14.11 -7.65
CA GLU A 169 8.29 -15.44 -7.29
C GLU A 169 7.90 -15.55 -5.82
N THR A 170 8.44 -14.68 -4.96
CA THR A 170 8.05 -14.60 -3.54
C THR A 170 6.70 -13.91 -3.43
N GLY A 171 5.76 -14.47 -2.65
CA GLY A 171 4.44 -13.85 -2.46
C GLY A 171 3.41 -14.82 -1.91
N PHE A 172 2.26 -14.28 -1.52
CA PHE A 172 1.14 -15.09 -1.04
C PHE A 172 0.54 -15.93 -2.16
N LEU A 173 0.21 -17.20 -1.89
CA LEU A 173 -0.42 -18.08 -2.89
C LEU A 173 -1.86 -17.66 -3.17
N VAL A 174 -2.57 -17.20 -2.15
CA VAL A 174 -3.88 -16.56 -2.26
C VAL A 174 -3.68 -15.10 -1.88
N SER A 175 -3.56 -14.23 -2.86
CA SER A 175 -3.33 -12.79 -2.68
C SER A 175 -4.60 -11.99 -2.92
N GLU A 176 -4.70 -10.86 -2.21
CA GLU A 176 -5.79 -9.89 -2.36
C GLU A 176 -5.27 -8.67 -3.13
N SER A 177 -6.03 -8.22 -4.12
CA SER A 177 -5.67 -7.04 -4.91
C SER A 177 -6.23 -5.72 -4.35
N ALA A 178 -7.17 -5.78 -3.42
CA ALA A 178 -7.62 -4.62 -2.65
C ALA A 178 -6.56 -4.19 -1.64
N LEU A 179 -6.64 -2.97 -1.13
CA LEU A 179 -5.73 -2.39 -0.13
C LEU A 179 -4.24 -2.47 -0.50
N THR A 180 -3.94 -2.34 -1.80
CA THR A 180 -2.57 -2.36 -2.33
C THR A 180 -1.98 -0.96 -2.58
N LEU A 181 -2.59 0.07 -2.00
CA LEU A 181 -1.99 1.41 -1.92
C LEU A 181 -0.73 1.36 -1.08
N THR A 182 0.38 1.84 -1.60
CA THR A 182 1.62 1.91 -0.82
C THR A 182 1.66 3.14 0.07
N ILE A 183 2.16 3.01 1.29
CA ILE A 183 2.37 4.14 2.19
C ILE A 183 3.45 5.06 1.60
N PRO A 184 3.22 6.39 1.54
CA PRO A 184 2.18 7.15 2.24
C PRO A 184 0.95 7.54 1.39
N SER A 185 0.59 6.79 0.35
CA SER A 185 -0.54 7.16 -0.51
C SER A 185 -1.91 7.00 0.16
N THR A 186 -1.95 6.40 1.34
CA THR A 186 -3.14 6.32 2.21
C THR A 186 -3.34 7.57 3.10
N ALA A 187 -2.41 8.54 3.10
CA ALA A 187 -2.57 9.83 3.78
C ALA A 187 -3.83 10.57 3.29
N MET A 188 -4.52 11.27 4.19
CA MET A 188 -5.84 11.87 3.90
C MET A 188 -5.77 13.07 2.96
N ARG A 189 -4.88 14.02 3.25
CA ARG A 189 -4.83 15.32 2.57
C ARG A 189 -4.13 15.32 1.24
N PRO A 190 -3.00 14.63 1.02
CA PRO A 190 -2.38 14.52 -0.28
C PRO A 190 -3.31 13.94 -1.34
N ILE A 191 -3.08 14.31 -2.59
CA ILE A 191 -3.80 13.77 -3.74
C ILE A 191 -3.16 12.44 -4.12
N THR A 192 -3.87 11.35 -3.96
CA THR A 192 -3.40 10.01 -4.35
C THR A 192 -3.80 9.71 -5.78
N VAL A 193 -2.80 9.37 -6.60
CA VAL A 193 -2.94 9.24 -8.05
C VAL A 193 -2.75 7.80 -8.49
N ALA A 194 -3.80 7.22 -9.05
CA ALA A 194 -3.76 5.93 -9.75
C ALA A 194 -3.28 6.09 -11.19
N ALA A 195 -2.91 4.97 -11.82
CA ALA A 195 -2.50 4.94 -13.21
C ALA A 195 -3.55 4.28 -14.11
N TYR A 196 -3.73 4.83 -15.31
CA TYR A 196 -4.46 4.21 -16.39
C TYR A 196 -3.68 4.25 -17.71
N ASP A 197 -4.03 3.40 -18.66
CA ASP A 197 -3.50 3.44 -20.03
C ASP A 197 -4.35 4.38 -20.89
N ALA A 198 -3.76 5.49 -21.31
CA ALA A 198 -4.43 6.50 -22.13
C ALA A 198 -4.72 6.07 -23.57
N ASN A 199 -4.11 4.97 -24.06
CA ASN A 199 -4.39 4.46 -25.40
C ASN A 199 -5.67 3.62 -25.45
N THR A 200 -6.01 2.99 -24.31
CA THR A 200 -7.15 2.07 -24.22
C THR A 200 -8.23 2.52 -23.24
N ASP A 201 -7.98 3.62 -22.50
CA ASP A 201 -8.83 4.13 -21.42
C ASP A 201 -9.10 3.09 -20.33
N THR A 202 -8.14 2.17 -20.10
CA THR A 202 -8.26 1.09 -19.12
C THR A 202 -7.39 1.34 -17.89
N TYR A 203 -7.86 0.89 -16.74
CA TYR A 203 -7.07 0.88 -15.51
C TYR A 203 -5.79 0.06 -15.70
N ALA A 204 -4.65 0.57 -15.23
CA ALA A 204 -3.38 -0.14 -15.28
C ALA A 204 -3.32 -1.22 -14.17
N PRO A 205 -3.20 -2.52 -14.49
CA PRO A 205 -3.31 -3.60 -13.49
C PRO A 205 -2.32 -3.50 -12.32
N PHE A 206 -1.15 -2.91 -12.54
CA PHE A 206 -0.15 -2.69 -11.49
C PHE A 206 -0.53 -1.58 -10.51
N SER A 207 -1.42 -0.66 -10.89
CA SER A 207 -1.76 0.49 -10.05
C SER A 207 -2.35 0.04 -8.71
N GLY A 208 -1.86 0.60 -7.60
CA GLY A 208 -2.37 0.29 -6.27
C GLY A 208 -3.86 0.60 -6.16
N ARG A 209 -4.60 -0.35 -5.55
CA ARG A 209 -6.04 -0.24 -5.28
C ARG A 209 -6.25 0.17 -3.84
N GLY A 210 -7.19 1.05 -3.66
CA GLY A 210 -7.52 1.57 -2.34
C GLY A 210 -8.75 0.95 -1.74
N TYR A 211 -9.50 1.79 -1.09
CA TYR A 211 -10.76 1.48 -0.44
C TYR A 211 -11.72 2.66 -0.57
N VAL A 212 -12.99 2.36 -0.44
CA VAL A 212 -14.06 3.34 -0.31
C VAL A 212 -14.73 3.07 1.02
N CYS A 213 -14.21 3.65 2.10
CA CYS A 213 -14.81 3.53 3.42
C CYS A 213 -14.54 4.77 4.28
N CYS A 214 -15.24 4.90 5.39
CA CYS A 214 -14.96 5.83 6.49
C CYS A 214 -14.82 7.30 6.05
N ASN A 215 -15.67 7.76 5.12
CA ASN A 215 -15.66 9.10 4.54
C ASN A 215 -14.41 9.45 3.70
N GLN A 216 -13.60 8.46 3.35
CA GLN A 216 -12.42 8.66 2.52
C GLN A 216 -12.39 7.64 1.40
N SER A 217 -12.29 8.12 0.17
CA SER A 217 -12.03 7.29 -1.00
C SER A 217 -10.60 7.51 -1.47
N LYS A 218 -9.88 6.40 -1.66
CA LYS A 218 -8.54 6.39 -2.25
C LYS A 218 -8.47 5.30 -3.32
N PRO A 219 -7.74 5.55 -4.44
CA PRO A 219 -7.07 6.80 -4.82
C PRO A 219 -8.07 7.95 -5.01
N ASP A 220 -7.58 9.21 -5.09
CA ASP A 220 -8.45 10.36 -5.32
C ASP A 220 -8.87 10.46 -6.79
N LEU A 221 -7.92 10.25 -7.70
CA LEU A 221 -8.15 10.26 -9.16
C LEU A 221 -7.06 9.47 -9.90
N SER A 222 -7.22 9.29 -11.19
CA SER A 222 -6.25 8.61 -12.03
C SER A 222 -5.70 9.52 -13.14
N ALA A 223 -4.46 9.21 -13.58
CA ALA A 223 -3.80 9.92 -14.68
C ALA A 223 -3.05 8.92 -15.59
N PRO A 224 -2.66 9.29 -16.81
CA PRO A 224 -1.89 8.44 -17.70
C PRO A 224 -0.60 7.94 -17.03
N GLY A 225 -0.41 6.61 -16.99
CA GLY A 225 0.75 6.00 -16.32
C GLY A 225 1.37 4.83 -17.08
N VAL A 226 0.95 4.56 -18.32
CA VAL A 226 1.46 3.47 -19.14
C VAL A 226 2.19 4.01 -20.37
N GLY A 227 3.43 3.59 -20.58
CA GLY A 227 4.24 3.93 -21.74
C GLY A 227 4.54 5.44 -21.87
N ILE A 228 4.66 6.17 -20.79
CA ILE A 228 4.86 7.62 -20.76
C ILE A 228 6.26 7.97 -21.20
N LEU A 229 6.36 8.78 -22.29
CA LEU A 229 7.60 9.31 -22.82
C LEU A 229 8.08 10.50 -21.99
N SER A 230 9.30 10.46 -21.50
CA SER A 230 9.91 11.54 -20.74
C SER A 230 11.43 11.53 -20.89
N CYS A 231 12.10 12.57 -20.37
CA CYS A 231 13.56 12.68 -20.38
C CYS A 231 14.23 11.50 -19.68
N ALA A 232 15.34 11.03 -20.25
CA ALA A 232 16.15 9.95 -19.68
C ALA A 232 17.40 10.52 -18.98
N PRO A 233 17.89 9.87 -17.91
CA PRO A 233 19.20 10.16 -17.35
C PRO A 233 20.29 10.00 -18.43
N GLY A 234 21.22 10.94 -18.50
CA GLY A 234 22.26 10.97 -19.53
C GLY A 234 21.85 11.56 -20.87
N GLY A 235 20.60 12.05 -21.00
CA GLY A 235 20.07 12.70 -22.20
C GLY A 235 19.15 11.80 -23.03
N GLY A 236 18.43 12.40 -23.98
CA GLY A 236 17.41 11.74 -24.79
C GLY A 236 16.11 11.46 -24.04
N TYR A 237 15.35 10.49 -24.53
CA TYR A 237 14.01 10.16 -24.03
C TYR A 237 13.86 8.66 -23.79
N THR A 238 13.03 8.30 -22.82
CA THR A 238 12.67 6.90 -22.53
C THR A 238 11.18 6.79 -22.20
N ARG A 239 10.62 5.59 -22.40
CA ARG A 239 9.24 5.28 -21.98
C ARG A 239 9.26 4.48 -20.70
N LYS A 240 8.44 4.87 -19.75
CA LYS A 240 8.25 4.16 -18.49
C LYS A 240 6.77 4.04 -18.15
N SER A 241 6.43 3.01 -17.34
CA SER A 241 5.10 2.81 -16.80
C SER A 241 5.16 2.78 -15.27
N GLY A 242 4.10 3.26 -14.63
CA GLY A 242 4.00 3.30 -13.17
C GLY A 242 3.13 4.47 -12.69
N THR A 243 2.65 4.39 -11.48
CA THR A 243 1.97 5.52 -10.82
C THR A 243 2.92 6.70 -10.57
N SER A 244 4.23 6.46 -10.56
CA SER A 244 5.27 7.50 -10.58
C SER A 244 5.27 8.33 -11.86
N MET A 245 4.73 7.80 -12.97
CA MET A 245 4.55 8.51 -14.26
C MET A 245 3.19 9.21 -14.29
N ALA A 246 2.19 8.68 -13.63
CA ALA A 246 0.87 9.30 -13.52
C ALA A 246 0.87 10.53 -12.58
N CYS A 247 1.55 10.45 -11.45
CA CYS A 247 1.61 11.50 -10.43
C CYS A 247 2.07 12.88 -10.98
N PRO A 248 3.10 13.00 -11.82
CA PRO A 248 3.53 14.28 -12.42
C PRO A 248 2.47 14.99 -13.26
N PHE A 249 1.55 14.27 -13.90
CA PHE A 249 0.43 14.90 -14.61
C PHE A 249 -0.48 15.66 -13.66
N VAL A 250 -0.78 15.05 -12.50
CA VAL A 250 -1.60 15.69 -11.47
C VAL A 250 -0.86 16.84 -10.80
N THR A 251 0.45 16.69 -10.58
CA THR A 251 1.28 17.77 -10.01
C THR A 251 1.35 18.98 -10.95
N GLY A 252 1.53 18.74 -12.25
CA GLY A 252 1.50 19.81 -13.26
C GLY A 252 0.14 20.48 -13.36
N SER A 253 -0.94 19.70 -13.29
CA SER A 253 -2.32 20.21 -13.26
C SER A 253 -2.59 21.06 -12.03
N ALA A 254 -2.10 20.62 -10.86
CA ALA A 254 -2.18 21.40 -9.63
C ALA A 254 -1.44 22.75 -9.76
N ALA A 255 -0.24 22.75 -10.38
CA ALA A 255 0.51 23.97 -10.63
C ALA A 255 -0.25 24.95 -11.56
N LEU A 256 -0.89 24.43 -12.60
CA LEU A 256 -1.72 25.25 -13.50
C LEU A 256 -2.93 25.87 -12.78
N LEU A 257 -3.61 25.10 -11.93
CA LEU A 257 -4.71 25.61 -11.09
C LEU A 257 -4.21 26.65 -10.10
N MET A 258 -3.07 26.44 -9.46
CA MET A 258 -2.46 27.42 -8.55
C MET A 258 -2.02 28.68 -9.29
N GLN A 259 -1.51 28.56 -10.50
CA GLN A 259 -1.22 29.71 -11.37
C GLN A 259 -2.49 30.51 -11.68
N TYR A 260 -3.55 29.82 -12.13
CA TYR A 260 -4.83 30.45 -12.40
C TYR A 260 -5.42 31.16 -11.17
N GLY A 261 -5.40 30.49 -10.02
CA GLY A 261 -5.97 31.05 -8.80
C GLY A 261 -5.07 32.13 -8.20
N ILE A 262 -3.87 31.77 -7.80
CA ILE A 262 -2.99 32.60 -6.97
C ILE A 262 -2.30 33.67 -7.81
N ILE A 263 -1.63 33.28 -8.90
CA ILE A 263 -0.80 34.22 -9.69
C ILE A 263 -1.69 35.15 -10.52
N SER A 264 -2.73 34.61 -11.15
CA SER A 264 -3.67 35.41 -11.96
C SER A 264 -4.72 36.14 -11.12
N GLY A 265 -4.72 35.95 -9.77
CA GLY A 265 -5.57 36.66 -8.84
C GLY A 265 -7.05 36.23 -8.79
N ASN A 266 -7.41 35.11 -9.44
CA ASN A 266 -8.80 34.62 -9.45
C ASN A 266 -9.22 34.00 -8.11
N ASP A 267 -8.27 33.38 -7.38
CA ASP A 267 -8.51 32.73 -6.09
C ASP A 267 -7.19 32.55 -5.34
N SER A 268 -6.89 33.45 -4.40
CA SER A 268 -5.65 33.46 -3.61
C SER A 268 -5.48 32.25 -2.68
N TYR A 269 -6.53 31.46 -2.49
CA TYR A 269 -6.56 30.28 -1.63
C TYR A 269 -6.65 28.95 -2.42
N LEU A 270 -6.39 28.98 -3.75
CA LEU A 270 -6.44 27.79 -4.60
C LEU A 270 -5.16 26.96 -4.45
N TYR A 271 -5.03 26.24 -3.35
CA TYR A 271 -3.96 25.29 -3.04
C TYR A 271 -4.49 24.12 -2.20
N GLY A 272 -3.68 23.08 -2.02
CA GLY A 272 -3.95 21.95 -1.13
C GLY A 272 -5.31 21.30 -1.38
N GLN A 273 -6.15 21.25 -0.37
CA GLN A 273 -7.46 20.61 -0.42
C GLN A 273 -8.40 21.26 -1.44
N LYS A 274 -8.27 22.56 -1.68
CA LYS A 274 -9.09 23.24 -2.67
C LYS A 274 -8.72 22.82 -4.09
N VAL A 275 -7.43 22.73 -4.41
CA VAL A 275 -6.96 22.14 -5.68
C VAL A 275 -7.46 20.70 -5.83
N LYS A 276 -7.34 19.88 -4.78
CA LYS A 276 -7.86 18.51 -4.77
C LYS A 276 -9.36 18.48 -5.11
N ALA A 277 -10.16 19.31 -4.48
CA ALA A 277 -11.59 19.39 -4.74
C ALA A 277 -11.92 19.79 -6.20
N TYR A 278 -11.18 20.75 -6.78
CA TYR A 278 -11.36 21.14 -8.17
C TYR A 278 -10.98 20.04 -9.15
N LEU A 279 -9.85 19.36 -8.90
CA LEU A 279 -9.43 18.22 -9.73
C LEU A 279 -10.43 17.05 -9.67
N ILE A 280 -10.97 16.76 -8.48
CA ILE A 280 -12.02 15.74 -8.30
C ILE A 280 -13.30 16.14 -9.03
N ARG A 281 -13.72 17.41 -8.93
CA ARG A 281 -14.91 17.91 -9.62
C ARG A 281 -14.80 17.79 -11.13
N GLY A 282 -13.62 18.10 -11.67
CA GLY A 282 -13.35 18.06 -13.11
C GLY A 282 -12.96 16.66 -13.62
N ALA A 283 -12.87 15.67 -12.75
CA ALA A 283 -12.47 14.32 -13.17
C ALA A 283 -13.50 13.68 -14.11
N ARG A 284 -13.04 13.13 -15.23
CA ARG A 284 -13.89 12.47 -16.21
C ARG A 284 -14.17 11.04 -15.83
N ARG A 285 -15.43 10.67 -15.81
CA ARG A 285 -15.87 9.30 -15.56
C ARG A 285 -15.68 8.46 -16.81
N THR A 286 -14.93 7.37 -16.68
CA THR A 286 -14.77 6.39 -17.76
C THR A 286 -15.97 5.44 -17.80
N ARG A 287 -16.30 4.93 -19.01
CA ARG A 287 -17.36 3.94 -19.19
C ARG A 287 -16.99 2.55 -18.65
N ALA A 288 -15.73 2.35 -18.27
CA ALA A 288 -15.24 1.08 -17.73
C ALA A 288 -15.74 0.80 -16.30
N PHE A 289 -16.30 1.81 -15.60
CA PHE A 289 -16.79 1.67 -14.23
C PHE A 289 -18.19 2.30 -14.09
N GLU A 290 -19.05 1.61 -13.37
CA GLU A 290 -20.43 2.06 -13.13
C GLU A 290 -20.52 3.04 -11.94
N THR A 291 -19.64 2.89 -10.96
CA THR A 291 -19.68 3.67 -9.71
C THR A 291 -18.43 4.52 -9.51
N PHE A 292 -18.62 5.73 -8.96
CA PHE A 292 -17.58 6.66 -8.58
C PHE A 292 -17.94 7.34 -7.24
N PRO A 293 -16.97 7.49 -6.31
CA PRO A 293 -15.60 7.01 -6.43
C PRO A 293 -15.50 5.48 -6.35
N ASN A 294 -14.40 4.92 -6.84
CA ASN A 294 -14.09 3.50 -6.70
C ASN A 294 -12.62 3.27 -6.29
N ASP A 295 -12.29 2.04 -5.93
CA ASP A 295 -10.99 1.62 -5.40
C ASP A 295 -9.83 1.65 -6.42
N ARG A 296 -10.12 1.83 -7.72
CA ARG A 296 -9.14 1.75 -8.81
C ARG A 296 -8.76 3.11 -9.38
N VAL A 297 -9.74 3.92 -9.72
CA VAL A 297 -9.54 5.21 -10.40
C VAL A 297 -10.07 6.40 -9.59
N GLY A 298 -10.52 6.15 -8.36
CA GLY A 298 -11.09 7.17 -7.49
C GLY A 298 -12.31 7.86 -8.11
N TRP A 299 -12.31 9.16 -8.17
CA TRP A 299 -13.38 9.97 -8.75
C TRP A 299 -13.36 10.01 -10.29
N GLY A 300 -12.32 9.48 -10.93
CA GLY A 300 -12.19 9.39 -12.37
C GLY A 300 -10.83 9.80 -12.91
N MET A 301 -10.76 10.02 -14.22
CA MET A 301 -9.56 10.42 -14.94
C MET A 301 -9.34 11.93 -14.88
N LEU A 302 -8.10 12.34 -14.67
CA LEU A 302 -7.67 13.74 -14.66
C LEU A 302 -8.14 14.49 -15.92
N CYS A 303 -8.79 15.63 -15.73
CA CYS A 303 -9.07 16.60 -16.78
C CYS A 303 -8.90 18.03 -16.27
N VAL A 304 -7.84 18.70 -16.68
CA VAL A 304 -7.53 20.07 -16.24
C VAL A 304 -8.58 21.07 -16.75
N ALA A 305 -9.00 20.93 -18.00
CA ALA A 305 -9.95 21.85 -18.63
C ALA A 305 -11.29 21.87 -17.87
N ASP A 306 -11.77 20.71 -17.44
CA ASP A 306 -13.02 20.60 -16.71
C ASP A 306 -12.86 20.95 -15.20
N SER A 307 -11.61 21.10 -14.73
CA SER A 307 -11.28 21.45 -13.35
C SER A 307 -11.18 22.97 -13.12
N ILE A 308 -10.99 23.76 -14.15
CA ILE A 308 -10.98 25.23 -14.05
C ILE A 308 -12.42 25.71 -13.86
N PRO A 309 -12.68 26.63 -12.90
CA PRO A 309 -14.02 27.16 -12.61
C PRO A 309 -14.61 27.94 -13.77
#